data_0095de3a15c5d9d73283679d140113f4
#
_entry.id   0095de3a15c5d9d73283679d140113f4
#
_cell.length_a   1.000
_cell.length_b   1.000
_cell.length_c   1.000
_cell.angle_alpha   90.00
_cell.angle_beta   90.00
_cell.angle_gamma   90.00
#
_symmetry.space_group_name_H-M   'P 1'
#
loop_
_entity.id
_entity.type
_entity.pdbx_description
1 polymer ?
#
loop_
_entity_poly.entity_id
_entity_poly.type
_entity_poly.pdbx_seq_one_letter_code
_entity_poly.pdbx_strand_id
1 'polypeptide(L)'
;LKYCLKNLALKKEISDIKKENYKKIDTLKINEFVKSLPYKLTKDQVVAIREIVNDMNSSSNMNRLLEGDVGTGKTIVALTAIYASYIRGGQSVLLAPTVTLARQHYFSAIKVLSNYGINIAFLDNSLSKKEMTVLLKSIKEGDVDVVIGTHNVFQDKVIYKNLSLAVIDE
;
A
#
# COMPACT_ATOMS: atom_id res chain seq x y z
N LEU A 1 -14.81 -26.76 -7.45
CA LEU A 1 -15.65 -25.95 -8.37
C LEU A 1 -16.43 -24.84 -7.63
N LYS A 2 -17.15 -25.13 -6.55
CA LYS A 2 -17.93 -24.16 -5.76
C LYS A 2 -17.07 -23.02 -5.18
N TYR A 3 -15.84 -23.29 -4.76
CA TYR A 3 -14.92 -22.27 -4.21
C TYR A 3 -14.41 -21.32 -5.32
N CYS A 4 -14.10 -21.85 -6.50
CA CYS A 4 -13.68 -21.07 -7.66
C CYS A 4 -14.77 -20.12 -8.15
N LEU A 5 -16.02 -20.59 -8.20
CA LEU A 5 -17.17 -19.77 -8.64
C LEU A 5 -17.49 -18.64 -7.64
N LYS A 6 -17.35 -18.89 -6.31
CA LYS A 6 -17.55 -17.88 -5.28
C LYS A 6 -16.48 -16.78 -5.35
N ASN A 7 -15.22 -17.14 -5.62
CA ASN A 7 -14.12 -16.19 -5.80
C ASN A 7 -14.26 -15.40 -7.10
N LEU A 8 -14.78 -15.99 -8.18
CA LEU A 8 -15.07 -15.27 -9.42
C LEU A 8 -16.24 -14.30 -9.28
N ALA A 9 -17.29 -14.66 -8.53
CA ALA A 9 -18.42 -13.76 -8.23
C ALA A 9 -17.96 -12.59 -7.36
N LEU A 10 -17.19 -12.82 -6.30
CA LEU A 10 -16.60 -11.78 -5.46
C LEU A 10 -15.65 -10.86 -6.25
N LYS A 11 -14.82 -11.40 -7.14
CA LYS A 11 -13.98 -10.59 -8.04
C LYS A 11 -14.81 -9.70 -8.96
N LYS A 12 -15.95 -10.17 -9.45
CA LYS A 12 -16.85 -9.41 -10.30
C LYS A 12 -17.55 -8.31 -9.50
N GLU A 13 -18.07 -8.61 -8.30
CA GLU A 13 -18.67 -7.61 -7.40
C GLU A 13 -17.67 -6.51 -7.02
N ILE A 14 -16.41 -6.87 -6.73
CA ILE A 14 -15.35 -5.90 -6.41
C ILE A 14 -14.97 -5.05 -7.63
N SER A 15 -14.97 -5.62 -8.85
CA SER A 15 -14.67 -4.89 -10.08
C SER A 15 -15.79 -3.90 -10.45
N ASP A 16 -17.03 -4.18 -10.06
CA ASP A 16 -18.20 -3.35 -10.36
C ASP A 16 -18.35 -2.16 -9.38
N ILE A 17 -17.60 -2.13 -8.28
CA ILE A 17 -17.53 -0.96 -7.39
C ILE A 17 -16.74 0.13 -8.12
N LYS A 18 -17.45 1.12 -8.63
CA LYS A 18 -16.85 2.29 -9.29
C LYS A 18 -15.99 3.04 -8.26
N LYS A 19 -14.75 3.34 -8.63
CA LYS A 19 -13.89 4.25 -7.85
C LYS A 19 -14.57 5.61 -7.76
N GLU A 20 -14.86 6.04 -6.54
CA GLU A 20 -15.19 7.43 -6.31
C GLU A 20 -13.97 8.32 -6.66
N ASN A 21 -14.25 9.46 -7.25
CA ASN A 21 -13.41 10.54 -7.77
C ASN A 21 -12.00 10.72 -7.17
N TYR A 22 -11.11 9.76 -7.33
CA TYR A 22 -9.70 9.96 -7.00
C TYR A 22 -9.00 10.82 -8.06
N LYS A 23 -8.17 11.74 -7.60
CA LYS A 23 -7.28 12.49 -8.51
C LYS A 23 -6.41 11.53 -9.31
N LYS A 24 -6.20 11.82 -10.59
CA LYS A 24 -5.22 11.08 -11.39
C LYS A 24 -3.83 11.22 -10.77
N ILE A 25 -3.10 10.13 -10.75
CA ILE A 25 -1.71 10.10 -10.28
C ILE A 25 -0.87 10.86 -11.30
N ASP A 26 -0.13 11.84 -10.81
CA ASP A 26 0.85 12.58 -11.62
C ASP A 26 2.07 11.70 -11.88
N THR A 27 2.21 11.28 -13.12
CA THR A 27 3.32 10.41 -13.53
C THR A 27 4.68 11.11 -13.47
N LEU A 28 4.73 12.45 -13.53
CA LEU A 28 5.97 13.21 -13.35
C LEU A 28 6.50 13.03 -11.93
N LYS A 29 5.64 13.14 -10.92
CA LYS A 29 6.01 12.91 -9.52
C LYS A 29 6.50 11.48 -9.28
N ILE A 30 5.90 10.48 -9.93
CA ILE A 30 6.39 9.09 -9.86
C ILE A 30 7.79 8.98 -10.46
N ASN A 31 8.03 9.61 -11.61
CA ASN A 31 9.35 9.59 -12.26
C ASN A 31 10.42 10.33 -11.41
N GLU A 32 10.08 11.44 -10.78
CA GLU A 32 10.95 12.16 -9.85
C GLU A 32 11.28 11.29 -8.63
N PHE A 33 10.28 10.64 -8.04
CA PHE A 33 10.46 9.71 -6.94
C PHE A 33 11.42 8.57 -7.33
N VAL A 34 11.18 7.91 -8.47
CA VAL A 34 12.03 6.82 -8.97
C VAL A 34 13.48 7.29 -9.22
N LYS A 35 13.66 8.50 -9.75
CA LYS A 35 15.00 9.07 -9.97
C LYS A 35 15.73 9.44 -8.68
N SER A 36 15.02 9.73 -7.60
CA SER A 36 15.61 10.06 -6.30
C SER A 36 16.11 8.85 -5.52
N LEU A 37 15.78 7.63 -5.96
CA LEU A 37 16.25 6.40 -5.31
C LEU A 37 17.78 6.29 -5.43
N PRO A 38 18.47 5.75 -4.41
CA PRO A 38 19.93 5.64 -4.39
C PRO A 38 20.47 4.57 -5.36
N TYR A 39 19.61 3.93 -6.15
CA TYR A 39 19.93 2.89 -7.13
C TYR A 39 18.97 2.97 -8.31
N LYS A 40 19.41 2.41 -9.43
CA LYS A 40 18.57 2.33 -10.64
C LYS A 40 17.65 1.13 -10.56
N LEU A 41 16.38 1.33 -10.92
CA LEU A 41 15.43 0.22 -11.05
C LEU A 41 15.75 -0.63 -12.29
N THR A 42 15.44 -1.91 -12.20
CA THR A 42 15.47 -2.82 -13.35
C THR A 42 14.38 -2.48 -14.37
N LYS A 43 14.50 -2.96 -15.59
CA LYS A 43 13.47 -2.79 -16.62
C LYS A 43 12.11 -3.36 -16.17
N ASP A 44 12.12 -4.52 -15.54
CA ASP A 44 10.90 -5.21 -15.08
C ASP A 44 10.23 -4.43 -13.94
N GLN A 45 11.00 -3.88 -12.99
CA GLN A 45 10.47 -3.02 -11.94
C GLN A 45 9.80 -1.76 -12.52
N VAL A 46 10.43 -1.13 -13.53
CA VAL A 46 9.85 0.06 -14.20
C VAL A 46 8.55 -0.31 -14.93
N VAL A 47 8.51 -1.46 -15.60
CA VAL A 47 7.30 -1.96 -16.26
C VAL A 47 6.20 -2.21 -15.22
N ALA A 48 6.50 -2.93 -14.15
CA ALA A 48 5.55 -3.22 -13.07
C ALA A 48 4.98 -1.93 -12.43
N ILE A 49 5.83 -0.95 -12.13
CA ILE A 49 5.39 0.35 -11.60
C ILE A 49 4.44 1.06 -12.58
N ARG A 50 4.78 1.09 -13.87
CA ARG A 50 3.94 1.71 -14.90
C ARG A 50 2.57 1.06 -14.97
N GLU A 51 2.53 -0.27 -14.97
CA GLU A 51 1.28 -1.03 -15.00
C GLU A 51 0.42 -0.78 -13.76
N ILE A 52 1.03 -0.78 -12.56
CA ILE A 52 0.34 -0.46 -11.30
C ILE A 52 -0.24 0.96 -11.35
N VAL A 53 0.53 1.95 -11.76
CA VAL A 53 0.06 3.35 -11.85
C VAL A 53 -1.08 3.49 -12.87
N ASN A 54 -1.01 2.77 -13.99
CA ASN A 54 -2.08 2.75 -14.98
C ASN A 54 -3.36 2.11 -14.41
N ASP A 55 -3.25 0.99 -13.72
CA ASP A 55 -4.40 0.34 -13.06
C ASP A 55 -5.00 1.24 -11.98
N MET A 56 -4.14 1.89 -11.17
CA MET A 56 -4.59 2.84 -10.16
C MET A 56 -5.32 4.05 -10.79
N ASN A 57 -4.97 4.46 -11.99
CA ASN A 57 -5.62 5.53 -12.74
C ASN A 57 -6.86 5.09 -13.52
N SER A 58 -7.12 3.78 -13.64
CA SER A 58 -8.29 3.25 -14.32
C SER A 58 -9.57 3.45 -13.50
N SER A 59 -10.72 3.31 -14.13
CA SER A 59 -12.04 3.39 -13.48
C SER A 59 -12.38 2.16 -12.64
N SER A 60 -11.67 1.03 -12.84
CA SER A 60 -11.86 -0.21 -12.09
C SER A 60 -10.89 -0.32 -10.92
N ASN A 61 -11.26 -1.10 -9.90
CA ASN A 61 -10.35 -1.40 -8.80
C ASN A 61 -9.22 -2.30 -9.26
N MET A 62 -7.98 -1.94 -8.88
CA MET A 62 -6.81 -2.75 -9.14
C MET A 62 -6.85 -4.03 -8.28
N ASN A 63 -6.64 -5.17 -8.92
CA ASN A 63 -6.37 -6.44 -8.26
C ASN A 63 -5.22 -7.10 -9.01
N ARG A 64 -3.99 -6.84 -8.57
CA ARG A 64 -2.76 -7.22 -9.25
C ARG A 64 -1.88 -8.09 -8.37
N LEU A 65 -1.41 -9.19 -8.91
CA LEU A 65 -0.36 -10.01 -8.33
C LEU A 65 1.00 -9.55 -8.88
N LEU A 66 1.95 -9.30 -7.98
CA LEU A 66 3.35 -9.00 -8.30
C LEU A 66 4.21 -10.22 -7.97
N GLU A 67 4.65 -10.93 -8.97
CA GLU A 67 5.52 -12.10 -8.82
C GLU A 67 6.98 -11.76 -9.10
N GLY A 68 7.87 -12.45 -8.44
CA GLY A 68 9.32 -12.32 -8.63
C GLY A 68 10.07 -13.07 -7.53
N ASP A 69 11.29 -13.49 -7.83
CA ASP A 69 12.15 -14.20 -6.88
C ASP A 69 12.51 -13.38 -5.65
N VAL A 70 13.00 -14.04 -4.62
CA VAL A 70 13.54 -13.38 -3.42
C VAL A 70 14.70 -12.45 -3.84
N GLY A 71 14.69 -11.22 -3.34
CA GLY A 71 15.74 -10.24 -3.65
C GLY A 71 15.57 -9.46 -4.96
N THR A 72 14.52 -9.72 -5.76
CA THR A 72 14.24 -8.97 -7.00
C THR A 72 13.75 -7.53 -6.76
N GLY A 73 13.61 -7.14 -5.51
CA GLY A 73 13.20 -5.77 -5.15
C GLY A 73 11.71 -5.50 -5.30
N LYS A 74 10.83 -6.48 -5.08
CA LYS A 74 9.38 -6.28 -5.03
C LYS A 74 8.97 -5.17 -4.07
N THR A 75 9.68 -5.04 -2.96
CA THR A 75 9.42 -4.01 -1.93
C THR A 75 9.46 -2.59 -2.50
N ILE A 76 10.43 -2.25 -3.38
CA ILE A 76 10.48 -0.89 -3.94
C ILE A 76 9.32 -0.62 -4.90
N VAL A 77 8.85 -1.62 -5.62
CA VAL A 77 7.65 -1.51 -6.47
C VAL A 77 6.43 -1.24 -5.59
N ALA A 78 6.27 -1.97 -4.47
CA ALA A 78 5.20 -1.76 -3.50
C ALA A 78 5.28 -0.36 -2.86
N LEU A 79 6.46 0.09 -2.43
CA LEU A 79 6.65 1.44 -1.87
C LEU A 79 6.37 2.55 -2.89
N THR A 80 6.67 2.32 -4.16
CA THR A 80 6.31 3.26 -5.24
C THR A 80 4.79 3.32 -5.45
N ALA A 81 4.09 2.19 -5.34
CA ALA A 81 2.62 2.16 -5.36
C ALA A 81 2.01 2.89 -4.15
N ILE A 82 2.61 2.74 -2.96
CA ILE A 82 2.22 3.48 -1.75
C ILE A 82 2.42 4.99 -1.96
N TYR A 83 3.56 5.40 -2.51
CA TYR A 83 3.79 6.81 -2.87
C TYR A 83 2.75 7.32 -3.87
N ALA A 84 2.40 6.53 -4.88
CA ALA A 84 1.36 6.86 -5.85
C ALA A 84 -0.02 7.04 -5.19
N SER A 85 -0.35 6.20 -4.20
CA SER A 85 -1.57 6.33 -3.39
C SER A 85 -1.56 7.64 -2.59
N TYR A 86 -0.44 7.97 -1.94
CA TYR A 86 -0.28 9.18 -1.15
C TYR A 86 -0.47 10.47 -1.97
N ILE A 87 0.19 10.59 -3.14
CA ILE A 87 0.11 11.80 -3.97
C ILE A 87 -1.29 12.08 -4.53
N ARG A 88 -2.17 11.08 -4.56
CA ARG A 88 -3.58 11.25 -4.91
C ARG A 88 -4.51 11.46 -3.70
N GLY A 89 -3.94 11.48 -2.47
CA GLY A 89 -4.65 11.75 -1.23
C GLY A 89 -5.24 10.52 -0.55
N GLY A 90 -4.79 9.31 -0.89
CA GLY A 90 -5.24 8.06 -0.28
C GLY A 90 -4.31 7.54 0.79
N GLN A 91 -4.87 6.86 1.79
CA GLN A 91 -4.11 6.06 2.76
C GLN A 91 -3.77 4.70 2.17
N SER A 92 -2.67 4.12 2.63
CA SER A 92 -2.22 2.79 2.24
C SER A 92 -2.01 1.90 3.45
N VAL A 93 -2.20 0.60 3.24
CA VAL A 93 -1.84 -0.42 4.23
C VAL A 93 -0.90 -1.44 3.60
N LEU A 94 0.13 -1.86 4.35
CA LEU A 94 1.00 -2.96 3.99
C LEU A 94 0.93 -4.03 5.07
N LEU A 95 0.45 -5.20 4.68
CA LEU A 95 0.37 -6.39 5.51
C LEU A 95 1.53 -7.33 5.20
N ALA A 96 2.21 -7.80 6.24
CA ALA A 96 3.19 -8.88 6.16
C ALA A 96 2.79 -10.05 7.08
N PRO A 97 3.19 -11.29 6.75
CA PRO A 97 2.76 -12.48 7.48
C PRO A 97 3.33 -12.55 8.92
N THR A 98 4.47 -11.91 9.16
CA THR A 98 5.12 -11.91 10.47
C THR A 98 5.49 -10.50 10.92
N VAL A 99 5.58 -10.31 12.24
CA VAL A 99 6.00 -9.03 12.85
C VAL A 99 7.41 -8.64 12.39
N THR A 100 8.31 -9.62 12.23
CA THR A 100 9.68 -9.37 11.77
C THR A 100 9.70 -8.81 10.35
N LEU A 101 8.95 -9.41 9.42
CA LEU A 101 8.84 -8.92 8.04
C LEU A 101 8.13 -7.56 7.99
N ALA A 102 7.05 -7.40 8.75
CA ALA A 102 6.37 -6.10 8.85
C ALA A 102 7.32 -5.00 9.34
N ARG A 103 8.18 -5.31 10.31
CA ARG A 103 9.19 -4.38 10.83
C ARG A 103 10.28 -4.06 9.79
N GLN A 104 10.71 -5.03 8.99
CA GLN A 104 11.62 -4.80 7.85
C GLN A 104 11.00 -3.86 6.81
N HIS A 105 9.74 -4.08 6.46
CA HIS A 105 8.99 -3.19 5.55
C HIS A 105 8.84 -1.78 6.14
N TYR A 106 8.57 -1.67 7.44
CA TYR A 106 8.47 -0.39 8.13
C TYR A 106 9.76 0.43 8.02
N PHE A 107 10.92 -0.18 8.34
CA PHE A 107 12.21 0.51 8.19
C PHE A 107 12.54 0.84 6.73
N SER A 108 12.22 -0.05 5.80
CA SER A 108 12.39 0.22 4.38
C SER A 108 11.52 1.38 3.90
N ALA A 109 10.27 1.43 4.37
CA ALA A 109 9.35 2.51 4.06
C ALA A 109 9.82 3.86 4.62
N ILE A 110 10.25 3.90 5.88
CA ILE A 110 10.84 5.12 6.48
C ILE A 110 12.02 5.61 5.65
N LYS A 111 12.96 4.71 5.31
CA LYS A 111 14.17 5.08 4.55
C LYS A 111 13.86 5.70 3.19
N VAL A 112 12.77 5.27 2.55
CA VAL A 112 12.42 5.66 1.17
C VAL A 112 11.41 6.81 1.14
N LEU A 113 10.43 6.81 2.07
CA LEU A 113 9.25 7.68 1.98
C LEU A 113 9.28 8.87 2.93
N SER A 114 10.09 8.87 4.01
CA SER A 114 10.06 9.93 5.03
C SER A 114 10.40 11.32 4.47
N ASN A 115 11.25 11.40 3.45
CA ASN A 115 11.63 12.67 2.82
C ASN A 115 10.48 13.34 2.04
N TYR A 116 9.36 12.66 1.88
CA TYR A 116 8.18 13.14 1.13
C TYR A 116 7.05 13.61 2.04
N GLY A 117 7.30 13.71 3.36
CA GLY A 117 6.29 14.12 4.33
C GLY A 117 5.21 13.06 4.59
N ILE A 118 5.48 11.80 4.29
CA ILE A 118 4.56 10.68 4.48
C ILE A 118 4.65 10.18 5.91
N ASN A 119 3.53 10.19 6.63
CA ASN A 119 3.41 9.69 7.99
C ASN A 119 3.18 8.18 7.99
N ILE A 120 4.19 7.43 8.46
CA ILE A 120 4.18 5.97 8.46
C ILE A 120 4.01 5.47 9.89
N ALA A 121 3.03 4.62 10.13
CA ALA A 121 2.80 3.99 11.41
C ALA A 121 3.03 2.48 11.36
N PHE A 122 3.58 1.94 12.44
CA PHE A 122 3.70 0.50 12.67
C PHE A 122 2.65 0.05 13.67
N LEU A 123 1.77 -0.85 13.24
CA LEU A 123 0.69 -1.37 14.09
C LEU A 123 1.05 -2.77 14.58
N ASP A 124 1.39 -2.87 15.86
CA ASP A 124 1.81 -4.08 16.52
C ASP A 124 1.05 -4.28 17.85
N ASN A 125 0.90 -5.51 18.27
CA ASN A 125 0.27 -5.87 19.57
C ASN A 125 1.12 -5.49 20.80
N SER A 126 2.39 -5.10 20.61
CA SER A 126 3.26 -4.64 21.70
C SER A 126 2.91 -3.23 22.19
N LEU A 127 2.10 -2.48 21.45
CA LEU A 127 1.66 -1.14 21.85
C LEU A 127 0.80 -1.21 23.11
N SER A 128 1.05 -0.29 24.04
CA SER A 128 0.18 -0.09 25.20
C SER A 128 -1.23 0.31 24.76
N LYS A 129 -2.23 0.10 25.62
CA LYS A 129 -3.61 0.51 25.33
C LYS A 129 -3.74 1.99 24.97
N LYS A 130 -2.95 2.83 25.62
CA LYS A 130 -2.95 4.28 25.37
C LYS A 130 -2.36 4.61 23.99
N GLU A 131 -1.21 4.06 23.65
CA GLU A 131 -0.57 4.23 22.34
C GLU A 131 -1.47 3.70 21.22
N MET A 132 -2.07 2.53 21.40
CA MET A 132 -3.01 1.96 20.44
C MET A 132 -4.19 2.90 20.20
N THR A 133 -4.78 3.46 21.27
CA THR A 133 -5.92 4.39 21.14
C THR A 133 -5.54 5.64 20.35
N VAL A 134 -4.38 6.22 20.64
CA VAL A 134 -3.87 7.39 19.93
C VAL A 134 -3.63 7.06 18.45
N LEU A 135 -2.97 5.93 18.17
CA LEU A 135 -2.68 5.50 16.80
C LEU A 135 -3.96 5.27 15.99
N LEU A 136 -4.94 4.54 16.56
CA LEU A 136 -6.22 4.29 15.88
C LEU A 136 -6.99 5.59 15.57
N LYS A 137 -6.91 6.57 16.47
CA LYS A 137 -7.49 7.89 16.25
C LYS A 137 -6.80 8.60 15.08
N SER A 138 -5.46 8.66 15.06
CA SER A 138 -4.70 9.29 13.97
C SER A 138 -4.94 8.63 12.61
N ILE A 139 -5.10 7.30 12.57
CA ILE A 139 -5.47 6.58 11.32
C ILE A 139 -6.85 7.05 10.85
N LYS A 140 -7.83 7.11 11.76
CA LYS A 140 -9.20 7.53 11.45
C LYS A 140 -9.29 8.98 11.01
N GLU A 141 -8.48 9.86 11.58
CA GLU A 141 -8.44 11.29 11.24
C GLU A 141 -7.64 11.56 9.95
N GLY A 142 -6.87 10.56 9.47
CA GLY A 142 -6.08 10.66 8.25
C GLY A 142 -4.72 11.34 8.46
N ASP A 143 -4.23 11.42 9.71
CA ASP A 143 -2.91 11.94 10.05
C ASP A 143 -1.80 10.91 9.76
N VAL A 144 -2.17 9.64 9.60
CA VAL A 144 -1.30 8.54 9.17
C VAL A 144 -1.63 8.20 7.73
N ASP A 145 -0.62 8.25 6.87
CA ASP A 145 -0.75 7.97 5.44
C ASP A 145 -0.53 6.49 5.11
N VAL A 146 0.35 5.83 5.89
CA VAL A 146 0.72 4.43 5.66
C VAL A 146 0.71 3.67 6.98
N VAL A 147 -0.03 2.56 7.01
CA VAL A 147 -0.03 1.64 8.15
C VAL A 147 0.65 0.34 7.74
N ILE A 148 1.65 -0.09 8.49
CA ILE A 148 2.37 -1.34 8.25
C ILE A 148 2.20 -2.25 9.47
N GLY A 149 1.88 -3.51 9.24
CA GLY A 149 1.72 -4.48 10.32
C GLY A 149 1.39 -5.87 9.80
N THR A 150 0.92 -6.72 10.71
CA THR A 150 0.40 -8.04 10.39
C THR A 150 -1.13 -7.98 10.21
N HIS A 151 -1.83 -9.11 10.27
CA HIS A 151 -3.29 -9.18 10.15
C HIS A 151 -4.07 -8.17 11.02
N ASN A 152 -3.44 -7.59 12.04
CA ASN A 152 -4.06 -6.58 12.91
C ASN A 152 -4.49 -5.31 12.17
N VAL A 153 -3.86 -5.00 11.03
CA VAL A 153 -4.16 -3.80 10.22
C VAL A 153 -5.56 -3.83 9.59
N PHE A 154 -6.18 -5.01 9.54
CA PHE A 154 -7.55 -5.22 9.01
C PHE A 154 -8.58 -5.59 10.08
N GLN A 155 -8.26 -5.45 11.39
CA GLN A 155 -9.25 -5.64 12.44
C GLN A 155 -10.31 -4.55 12.41
N ASP A 156 -11.54 -4.88 12.80
CA ASP A 156 -12.71 -3.97 12.81
C ASP A 156 -12.46 -2.64 13.55
N LYS A 157 -11.56 -2.65 14.53
CA LYS A 157 -11.17 -1.46 15.29
C LYS A 157 -10.31 -0.47 14.49
N VAL A 158 -9.71 -0.89 13.37
CA VAL A 158 -8.85 -0.05 12.54
C VAL A 158 -9.70 0.57 11.43
N ILE A 159 -10.09 1.81 11.63
CA ILE A 159 -10.94 2.55 10.69
C ILE A 159 -10.04 3.53 9.92
N TYR A 160 -9.94 3.35 8.62
CA TYR A 160 -9.22 4.25 7.73
C TYR A 160 -10.15 5.37 7.26
N LYS A 161 -9.65 6.60 7.16
CA LYS A 161 -10.39 7.73 6.60
C LYS A 161 -10.61 7.59 5.09
N ASN A 162 -9.55 7.19 4.37
CA ASN A 162 -9.55 7.09 2.92
C ASN A 162 -8.55 6.02 2.45
N LEU A 163 -8.82 4.74 2.76
CA LEU A 163 -7.98 3.63 2.32
C LEU A 163 -8.10 3.45 0.81
N SER A 164 -7.02 3.64 0.07
CA SER A 164 -6.99 3.55 -1.39
C SER A 164 -6.09 2.45 -1.94
N LEU A 165 -5.19 1.91 -1.12
CA LEU A 165 -4.29 0.83 -1.52
C LEU A 165 -4.06 -0.14 -0.37
N ALA A 166 -4.22 -1.42 -0.64
CA ALA A 166 -3.78 -2.50 0.24
C ALA A 166 -2.69 -3.33 -0.47
N VAL A 167 -1.54 -3.46 0.17
CA VAL A 167 -0.43 -4.31 -0.25
C VAL A 167 -0.35 -5.49 0.71
N ILE A 168 -0.34 -6.70 0.16
CA ILE A 168 -0.22 -7.94 0.94
C ILE A 168 1.06 -8.62 0.48
N ASP A 169 2.01 -8.78 1.40
CA ASP A 169 3.26 -9.49 1.18
C ASP A 169 3.16 -10.85 1.87
N GLU A 170 3.11 -11.92 1.07
CA GLU A 170 3.01 -13.31 1.54
C GLU A 170 4.33 -14.04 1.33
#